data_c44e181b82b47457b5e736c3c62ba532
#
_entry.id   c44e181b82b47457b5e736c3c62ba532
#
_cell.length_a   1.000
_cell.length_b   1.000
_cell.length_c   1.000
_cell.angle_alpha   90.00
_cell.angle_beta   90.00
_cell.angle_gamma   90.00
#
_symmetry.space_group_name_H-M   'P 1'
#
loop_
_entity.id
_entity.type
_entity.pdbx_description
1 polymer ?
#
loop_
_entity_poly.entity_id
_entity_poly.type
_entity_poly.pdbx_seq_one_letter_code
_entity_poly.pdbx_strand_id
1 'polypeptide(L)'
;VPISIRDCKRSSKDRRWIEEVYGEYVESLSDLNTGYFLGLSPNNSQQDEIFANWFANDHSHPLLISKGVNAVGFALVTRPRIPAAGATAVDFLMSEFFVREKYRHIGIGRNAATLIFDRFAGDWEIVEYQRNPGSVEFWRKVVASYSLGHYTERSRNGEVHHRFRSRPRAFPVP
;
A
#
# COMPACT_ATOMS: atom_id res chain seq x y z
N VAL A 1 18.67 -11.70 3.47
CA VAL A 1 18.67 -10.75 2.33
C VAL A 1 17.74 -9.60 2.68
N PRO A 2 18.22 -8.35 2.67
CA PRO A 2 17.45 -7.21 3.13
C PRO A 2 16.28 -6.89 2.22
N ILE A 3 15.20 -6.41 2.83
CA ILE A 3 14.06 -5.81 2.14
C ILE A 3 14.36 -4.32 1.98
N SER A 4 14.09 -3.79 0.81
CA SER A 4 14.21 -2.38 0.51
C SER A 4 12.99 -1.85 -0.23
N ILE A 5 12.77 -0.56 -0.13
CA ILE A 5 11.79 0.18 -0.91
C ILE A 5 12.50 1.29 -1.68
N ARG A 6 12.05 1.56 -2.89
CA ARG A 6 12.55 2.70 -3.65
C ARG A 6 11.41 3.39 -4.41
N ASP A 7 11.52 4.69 -4.52
CA ASP A 7 10.67 5.48 -5.40
C ASP A 7 10.91 5.07 -6.85
N CYS A 8 9.85 4.75 -7.55
CA CYS A 8 9.94 4.33 -8.95
C CYS A 8 9.24 5.29 -9.92
N LYS A 9 8.82 6.45 -9.45
CA LYS A 9 8.05 7.43 -10.23
C LYS A 9 8.75 7.84 -11.54
N ARG A 10 10.06 7.93 -11.52
CA ARG A 10 10.89 8.33 -12.68
C ARG A 10 11.61 7.15 -13.35
N SER A 11 11.34 5.92 -12.92
CA SER A 11 11.95 4.71 -13.45
C SER A 11 11.02 3.99 -14.41
N SER A 12 11.26 4.11 -15.70
CA SER A 12 10.51 3.39 -16.72
C SER A 12 10.64 1.87 -16.61
N LYS A 13 11.80 1.39 -16.13
CA LYS A 13 12.04 -0.03 -15.86
C LYS A 13 11.16 -0.54 -14.74
N ASP A 14 11.10 0.19 -13.62
CA ASP A 14 10.27 -0.21 -12.47
C ASP A 14 8.79 -0.12 -12.78
N ARG A 15 8.38 0.94 -13.49
CA ARG A 15 7.01 1.08 -13.99
C ARG A 15 6.60 -0.12 -14.83
N ARG A 16 7.42 -0.52 -15.78
CA ARG A 16 7.15 -1.67 -16.65
C ARG A 16 7.01 -2.96 -15.84
N TRP A 17 7.86 -3.15 -14.83
CA TRP A 17 7.76 -4.30 -13.95
C TRP A 17 6.43 -4.31 -13.18
N ILE A 18 5.98 -3.17 -12.66
CA ILE A 18 4.68 -3.04 -11.98
C ILE A 18 3.54 -3.37 -12.94
N GLU A 19 3.59 -2.85 -14.17
CA GLU A 19 2.60 -3.13 -15.20
C GLU A 19 2.52 -4.63 -15.53
N GLU A 20 3.65 -5.32 -15.59
CA GLU A 20 3.72 -6.76 -15.85
C GLU A 20 3.09 -7.60 -14.72
N VAL A 21 3.28 -7.22 -13.47
CA VAL A 21 2.73 -7.98 -12.32
C VAL A 21 1.35 -7.52 -11.88
N TYR A 22 0.84 -6.44 -12.43
CA TYR A 22 -0.45 -5.86 -12.04
C TYR A 22 -1.62 -6.81 -12.26
N GLY A 23 -1.56 -7.63 -13.31
CA GLY A 23 -2.55 -8.67 -13.56
C GLY A 23 -2.63 -9.69 -12.44
N GLU A 24 -1.50 -10.12 -11.90
CA GLU A 24 -1.43 -11.00 -10.72
C GLU A 24 -2.08 -10.36 -9.49
N TYR A 25 -1.86 -9.06 -9.30
CA TYR A 25 -2.47 -8.29 -8.22
C TYR A 25 -4.00 -8.23 -8.35
N VAL A 26 -4.50 -7.83 -9.52
CA VAL A 26 -5.95 -7.76 -9.80
C VAL A 26 -6.62 -9.12 -9.64
N GLU A 27 -6.00 -10.19 -10.15
CA GLU A 27 -6.51 -11.56 -10.00
C GLU A 27 -6.59 -11.97 -8.53
N SER A 28 -5.57 -11.67 -7.72
CA SER A 28 -5.57 -11.98 -6.29
C SER A 28 -6.70 -11.26 -5.53
N LEU A 29 -7.13 -10.10 -5.99
CA LEU A 29 -8.22 -9.33 -5.39
C LEU A 29 -9.60 -9.80 -5.88
N SER A 30 -9.72 -10.21 -7.13
CA SER A 30 -10.97 -10.74 -7.70
C SER A 30 -11.36 -12.10 -7.09
N ASP A 31 -10.39 -12.93 -6.74
CA ASP A 31 -10.60 -14.21 -6.04
C ASP A 31 -11.29 -14.03 -4.67
N LEU A 32 -11.17 -12.85 -4.08
CA LEU A 32 -11.78 -12.51 -2.79
C LEU A 32 -13.24 -12.01 -2.91
N ASN A 33 -13.78 -11.95 -4.13
CA ASN A 33 -15.15 -11.48 -4.42
C ASN A 33 -15.50 -10.16 -3.69
N THR A 34 -14.54 -9.23 -3.65
CA THR A 34 -14.71 -7.96 -2.91
C THR A 34 -15.65 -6.98 -3.60
N GLY A 35 -16.10 -7.28 -4.83
CA GLY A 35 -16.92 -6.38 -5.65
C GLY A 35 -16.18 -5.14 -6.19
N TYR A 36 -15.00 -4.87 -5.69
CA TYR A 36 -14.20 -3.68 -6.02
C TYR A 36 -13.72 -3.68 -7.48
N PHE A 37 -13.57 -4.86 -8.07
CA PHE A 37 -12.93 -5.04 -9.37
C PHE A 37 -13.89 -5.38 -10.52
N LEU A 38 -15.19 -5.40 -10.28
CA LEU A 38 -16.17 -5.55 -11.36
C LEU A 38 -16.11 -4.40 -12.39
N GLY A 39 -15.53 -3.25 -12.01
CA GLY A 39 -15.26 -2.14 -12.92
C GLY A 39 -13.82 -2.08 -13.46
N LEU A 40 -12.92 -2.90 -12.93
CA LEU A 40 -11.53 -2.99 -13.35
C LEU A 40 -11.26 -4.26 -14.18
N SER A 41 -12.23 -4.68 -14.97
CA SER A 41 -11.92 -5.62 -16.06
C SER A 41 -10.81 -4.98 -16.89
N PRO A 42 -9.65 -5.64 -17.05
CA PRO A 42 -8.48 -5.00 -17.66
C PRO A 42 -8.66 -4.89 -19.16
N ASN A 43 -9.44 -3.88 -19.58
CA ASN A 43 -9.16 -3.41 -20.91
C ASN A 43 -7.89 -2.55 -20.79
N ASN A 44 -6.97 -2.71 -21.73
CA ASN A 44 -5.67 -2.04 -21.72
C ASN A 44 -5.77 -0.51 -21.54
N SER A 45 -6.86 0.12 -22.01
CA SER A 45 -7.04 1.58 -21.90
C SER A 45 -7.30 2.06 -20.48
N GLN A 46 -8.09 1.34 -19.67
CA GLN A 46 -8.32 1.69 -18.26
C GLN A 46 -7.08 1.48 -17.42
N GLN A 47 -6.33 0.42 -17.67
CA GLN A 47 -5.06 0.15 -17.01
C GLN A 47 -4.03 1.24 -17.32
N ASP A 48 -3.95 1.69 -18.56
CA ASP A 48 -3.07 2.77 -18.97
C ASP A 48 -3.40 4.09 -18.25
N GLU A 49 -4.69 4.42 -18.08
CA GLU A 49 -5.12 5.60 -17.32
C GLU A 49 -4.75 5.50 -15.83
N ILE A 50 -4.91 4.33 -15.22
CA ILE A 50 -4.53 4.09 -13.82
C ILE A 50 -3.03 4.35 -13.64
N PHE A 51 -2.19 3.75 -14.48
CA PHE A 51 -0.74 3.94 -14.38
C PHE A 51 -0.31 5.36 -14.74
N ALA A 52 -0.93 6.00 -15.71
CA ALA A 52 -0.68 7.39 -16.02
C ALA A 52 -0.94 8.28 -14.79
N ASN A 53 -2.03 8.03 -14.07
CA ASN A 53 -2.33 8.75 -12.83
C ASN A 53 -1.30 8.47 -11.72
N TRP A 54 -0.91 7.21 -11.50
CA TRP A 54 0.08 6.87 -10.47
C TRP A 54 1.43 7.53 -10.70
N PHE A 55 1.88 7.59 -11.95
CA PHE A 55 3.22 8.08 -12.30
C PHE A 55 3.29 9.56 -12.65
N ALA A 56 2.18 10.19 -13.01
CA ALA A 56 2.15 11.62 -13.37
C ALA A 56 1.65 12.54 -12.24
N ASN A 57 0.85 12.00 -11.31
CA ASN A 57 0.24 12.80 -10.24
C ASN A 57 1.25 13.07 -9.12
N ASP A 58 1.45 14.35 -8.76
CA ASP A 58 2.36 14.76 -7.68
C ASP A 58 1.97 14.26 -6.28
N HIS A 59 0.70 13.88 -6.10
CA HIS A 59 0.19 13.32 -4.84
C HIS A 59 0.32 11.80 -4.74
N SER A 60 0.83 11.14 -5.78
CA SER A 60 1.03 9.70 -5.83
C SER A 60 2.52 9.36 -5.78
N HIS A 61 2.87 8.40 -4.93
CA HIS A 61 4.22 7.90 -4.74
C HIS A 61 4.26 6.39 -4.98
N PRO A 62 4.44 5.94 -6.24
CA PRO A 62 4.62 4.52 -6.52
C PRO A 62 5.99 4.05 -6.03
N LEU A 63 5.99 2.93 -5.31
CA LEU A 63 7.17 2.36 -4.68
C LEU A 63 7.37 0.92 -5.14
N LEU A 64 8.61 0.53 -5.40
CA LEU A 64 8.99 -0.84 -5.64
C LEU A 64 9.50 -1.47 -4.35
N ILE A 65 9.02 -2.68 -4.05
CA ILE A 65 9.50 -3.50 -2.94
C ILE A 65 10.47 -4.54 -3.50
N SER A 66 11.67 -4.61 -2.93
CA SER A 66 12.70 -5.55 -3.37
C SER A 66 13.25 -6.38 -2.21
N LYS A 67 13.59 -7.63 -2.52
CA LYS A 67 14.38 -8.51 -1.66
C LYS A 67 15.75 -8.71 -2.32
N GLY A 68 16.78 -8.06 -1.79
CA GLY A 68 18.05 -7.94 -2.49
C GLY A 68 17.88 -7.25 -3.84
N VAL A 69 18.30 -7.91 -4.90
CA VAL A 69 18.20 -7.39 -6.28
C VAL A 69 16.86 -7.70 -6.96
N ASN A 70 16.02 -8.54 -6.35
CA ASN A 70 14.78 -8.99 -6.95
C ASN A 70 13.59 -8.12 -6.54
N ALA A 71 12.86 -7.59 -7.51
CA ALA A 71 11.57 -6.97 -7.28
C ALA A 71 10.55 -8.04 -6.84
N VAL A 72 9.85 -7.81 -5.73
CA VAL A 72 8.93 -8.77 -5.12
C VAL A 72 7.53 -8.23 -4.88
N GLY A 73 7.35 -6.92 -5.02
CA GLY A 73 6.07 -6.26 -4.81
C GLY A 73 6.12 -4.78 -5.12
N PHE A 74 4.99 -4.13 -4.92
CA PHE A 74 4.88 -2.68 -5.07
C PHE A 74 3.89 -2.10 -4.05
N ALA A 75 3.96 -0.80 -3.86
CA ALA A 75 3.00 -0.04 -3.08
C ALA A 75 2.70 1.30 -3.75
N LEU A 76 1.53 1.85 -3.48
CA LEU A 76 1.18 3.21 -3.84
C LEU A 76 0.79 3.97 -2.57
N VAL A 77 1.61 4.95 -2.23
CA VAL A 77 1.32 5.91 -1.17
C VAL A 77 0.74 7.16 -1.83
N THR A 78 -0.40 7.63 -1.34
CA THR A 78 -1.03 8.84 -1.85
C THR A 78 -1.20 9.88 -0.74
N ARG A 79 -1.16 11.14 -1.13
CA ARG A 79 -1.49 12.29 -0.26
C ARG A 79 -2.87 12.79 -0.62
N PRO A 80 -3.87 12.68 0.28
CA PRO A 80 -5.20 13.20 -0.01
C PRO A 80 -5.15 14.72 -0.12
N ARG A 81 -5.79 15.27 -1.17
CA ARG A 81 -5.77 16.73 -1.44
C ARG A 81 -6.74 17.49 -0.56
N ILE A 82 -7.93 16.90 -0.32
CA ILE A 82 -9.02 17.54 0.42
C ILE A 82 -9.65 16.46 1.29
N PRO A 83 -9.73 16.65 2.62
CA PRO A 83 -10.50 15.75 3.46
C PRO A 83 -11.97 15.79 3.04
N ALA A 84 -12.65 14.64 3.01
CA ALA A 84 -14.09 14.60 2.88
C ALA A 84 -14.73 15.45 4.00
N ALA A 85 -15.84 16.11 3.70
CA ALA A 85 -16.52 16.97 4.68
C ALA A 85 -16.79 16.20 5.98
N GLY A 86 -16.31 16.73 7.11
CA GLY A 86 -16.41 16.10 8.43
C GLY A 86 -15.40 15.00 8.72
N ALA A 87 -14.48 14.68 7.81
CA ALA A 87 -13.40 13.74 8.06
C ALA A 87 -12.16 14.44 8.64
N THR A 88 -11.46 13.77 9.56
CA THR A 88 -10.15 14.22 10.03
C THR A 88 -9.14 14.04 8.90
N ALA A 89 -8.39 15.10 8.58
CA ALA A 89 -7.33 15.04 7.58
C ALA A 89 -6.24 14.03 7.99
N VAL A 90 -5.73 13.28 7.01
CA VAL A 90 -4.54 12.44 7.16
C VAL A 90 -3.49 12.88 6.14
N ASP A 91 -2.23 12.63 6.43
CA ASP A 91 -1.14 13.00 5.54
C ASP A 91 -0.97 11.97 4.42
N PHE A 92 -1.21 10.71 4.72
CA PHE A 92 -0.94 9.59 3.81
C PHE A 92 -2.02 8.52 3.83
N LEU A 93 -2.24 7.93 2.66
CA LEU A 93 -3.04 6.72 2.46
C LEU A 93 -2.14 5.62 1.85
N MET A 94 -2.31 4.40 2.32
CA MET A 94 -1.79 3.22 1.61
C MET A 94 -2.84 2.81 0.57
N SER A 95 -2.72 3.36 -0.63
CA SER A 95 -3.73 3.15 -1.67
C SER A 95 -3.63 1.79 -2.34
N GLU A 96 -2.41 1.29 -2.53
CA GLU A 96 -2.15 -0.04 -3.07
C GLU A 96 -0.97 -0.67 -2.33
N PHE A 97 -1.04 -1.97 -2.09
CA PHE A 97 0.04 -2.73 -1.47
C PHE A 97 -0.01 -4.18 -1.93
N PHE A 98 1.04 -4.64 -2.58
CA PHE A 98 1.10 -5.97 -3.15
C PHE A 98 2.47 -6.60 -2.96
N VAL A 99 2.47 -7.84 -2.49
CA VAL A 99 3.63 -8.73 -2.51
C VAL A 99 3.24 -9.98 -3.27
N ARG A 100 4.05 -10.38 -4.25
CA ARG A 100 3.78 -11.56 -5.07
C ARG A 100 3.63 -12.80 -4.20
N GLU A 101 2.70 -13.68 -4.56
CA GLU A 101 2.29 -14.84 -3.77
C GLU A 101 3.46 -15.68 -3.26
N LYS A 102 4.40 -16.00 -4.13
CA LYS A 102 5.59 -16.80 -3.78
C LYS A 102 6.52 -16.18 -2.73
N TYR A 103 6.33 -14.91 -2.40
CA TYR A 103 7.09 -14.17 -1.40
C TYR A 103 6.29 -13.81 -0.15
N ARG A 104 5.05 -14.29 -0.05
CA ARG A 104 4.20 -14.02 1.11
C ARG A 104 4.55 -14.94 2.29
N HIS A 105 4.02 -14.60 3.46
CA HIS A 105 4.13 -15.37 4.72
C HIS A 105 5.55 -15.56 5.27
N ILE A 106 6.53 -14.81 4.77
CA ILE A 106 7.91 -14.80 5.26
C ILE A 106 8.37 -13.42 5.79
N GLY A 107 7.41 -12.56 6.12
CA GLY A 107 7.67 -11.27 6.75
C GLY A 107 7.99 -10.11 5.81
N ILE A 108 8.06 -10.32 4.49
CA ILE A 108 8.39 -9.27 3.51
C ILE A 108 7.40 -8.11 3.56
N GLY A 109 6.11 -8.41 3.56
CA GLY A 109 5.07 -7.38 3.59
C GLY A 109 5.17 -6.50 4.84
N ARG A 110 5.37 -7.10 6.01
CA ARG A 110 5.54 -6.37 7.26
C ARG A 110 6.76 -5.46 7.24
N ASN A 111 7.90 -5.98 6.78
CA ASN A 111 9.12 -5.20 6.68
C ASN A 111 8.99 -4.04 5.69
N ALA A 112 8.41 -4.28 4.53
CA ALA A 112 8.16 -3.25 3.53
C ALA A 112 7.23 -2.15 4.08
N ALA A 113 6.13 -2.52 4.72
CA ALA A 113 5.20 -1.56 5.32
C ALA A 113 5.90 -0.68 6.38
N THR A 114 6.72 -1.28 7.24
CA THR A 114 7.51 -0.54 8.24
C THR A 114 8.44 0.48 7.59
N LEU A 115 9.16 0.09 6.54
CA LEU A 115 10.05 0.99 5.80
C LEU A 115 9.28 2.15 5.14
N ILE A 116 8.07 1.87 4.63
CA ILE A 116 7.20 2.88 4.04
C ILE A 116 6.74 3.88 5.11
N PHE A 117 6.27 3.41 6.26
CA PHE A 117 5.83 4.28 7.35
C PHE A 117 6.97 5.14 7.89
N ASP A 118 8.18 4.61 7.98
CA ASP A 118 9.35 5.37 8.39
C ASP A 118 9.74 6.45 7.37
N ARG A 119 9.57 6.16 6.09
CA ARG A 119 9.88 7.09 5.00
C ARG A 119 8.88 8.24 4.90
N PHE A 120 7.60 7.98 5.15
CA PHE A 120 6.51 8.95 5.05
C PHE A 120 5.95 9.22 6.44
N ALA A 121 6.69 10.01 7.24
CA ALA A 121 6.32 10.34 8.62
C ALA A 121 5.11 11.26 8.67
N GLY A 122 4.07 10.87 9.40
CA GLY A 122 2.84 11.65 9.56
C GLY A 122 1.65 10.81 9.97
N ASP A 123 0.47 11.35 9.76
CA ASP A 123 -0.79 10.68 10.06
C ASP A 123 -1.23 9.82 8.88
N TRP A 124 -1.46 8.53 9.14
CA TRP A 124 -1.81 7.52 8.17
C TRP A 124 -3.22 7.01 8.31
N GLU A 125 -3.83 6.69 7.18
CA GLU A 125 -5.02 5.86 7.12
C GLU A 125 -4.81 4.70 6.15
N ILE A 126 -5.24 3.51 6.57
CA ILE A 126 -5.30 2.32 5.75
C ILE A 126 -6.75 1.84 5.75
N VAL A 127 -7.31 1.64 4.57
CA VAL A 127 -8.69 1.21 4.39
C VAL A 127 -8.70 -0.15 3.69
N GLU A 128 -9.38 -1.10 4.30
CA GLU A 128 -9.57 -2.44 3.75
C GLU A 128 -11.03 -2.84 3.76
N TYR A 129 -11.42 -3.71 2.83
CA TYR A 129 -12.77 -4.24 2.81
C TYR A 129 -12.94 -5.35 3.83
N GLN A 130 -14.05 -5.34 4.57
CA GLN A 130 -14.41 -6.43 5.50
C GLN A 130 -14.47 -7.79 4.81
N ARG A 131 -14.79 -7.82 3.51
CA ARG A 131 -14.81 -9.02 2.68
C ARG A 131 -13.43 -9.61 2.40
N ASN A 132 -12.37 -8.90 2.75
CA ASN A 132 -10.99 -9.37 2.70
C ASN A 132 -10.41 -9.51 4.12
N PRO A 133 -10.83 -10.52 4.90
CA PRO A 133 -10.41 -10.66 6.29
C PRO A 133 -8.90 -10.88 6.44
N GLY A 134 -8.26 -11.50 5.48
CA GLY A 134 -6.81 -11.70 5.46
C GLY A 134 -6.04 -10.39 5.42
N SER A 135 -6.47 -9.44 4.59
CA SER A 135 -5.88 -8.11 4.49
C SER A 135 -6.16 -7.27 5.74
N VAL A 136 -7.38 -7.32 6.26
CA VAL A 136 -7.74 -6.64 7.52
C VAL A 136 -6.85 -7.12 8.66
N GLU A 137 -6.67 -8.42 8.82
CA GLU A 137 -5.83 -9.01 9.88
C GLU A 137 -4.34 -8.67 9.68
N PHE A 138 -3.86 -8.70 8.44
CA PHE A 138 -2.50 -8.29 8.11
C PHE A 138 -2.22 -6.85 8.56
N TRP A 139 -3.07 -5.91 8.15
CA TRP A 139 -2.88 -4.51 8.49
C TRP A 139 -3.07 -4.24 9.98
N ARG A 140 -4.03 -4.90 10.62
CA ARG A 140 -4.20 -4.81 12.09
C ARG A 140 -2.92 -5.17 12.82
N LYS A 141 -2.29 -6.29 12.48
CA LYS A 141 -1.03 -6.74 13.09
C LYS A 141 0.13 -5.79 12.80
N VAL A 142 0.24 -5.35 11.56
CA VAL A 142 1.32 -4.44 11.13
C VAL A 142 1.20 -3.09 11.84
N VAL A 143 0.02 -2.50 11.83
CA VAL A 143 -0.24 -1.19 12.45
C VAL A 143 -0.10 -1.26 13.97
N ALA A 144 -0.66 -2.29 14.61
CA ALA A 144 -0.53 -2.48 16.06
C ALA A 144 0.94 -2.62 16.49
N SER A 145 1.71 -3.40 15.76
CA SER A 145 3.13 -3.59 16.05
C SER A 145 3.95 -2.32 15.80
N TYR A 146 3.72 -1.63 14.69
CA TYR A 146 4.45 -0.41 14.34
C TYR A 146 4.16 0.73 15.31
N SER A 147 2.89 0.96 15.63
CA SER A 147 2.43 2.05 16.50
C SER A 147 2.52 1.74 17.99
N LEU A 148 2.99 0.54 18.37
CA LEU A 148 2.99 0.06 19.75
C LEU A 148 1.60 0.11 20.40
N GLY A 149 0.57 -0.22 19.62
CA GLY A 149 -0.82 -0.20 20.04
C GLY A 149 -1.51 1.18 19.97
N HIS A 150 -0.80 2.23 19.59
CA HIS A 150 -1.35 3.58 19.44
C HIS A 150 -2.00 3.77 18.07
N TYR A 151 -3.14 3.14 17.86
CA TYR A 151 -3.93 3.25 16.63
C TYR A 151 -5.42 3.17 16.93
N THR A 152 -6.23 3.56 15.98
CA THR A 152 -7.68 3.35 16.01
C THR A 152 -8.10 2.45 14.87
N GLU A 153 -9.09 1.60 15.13
CA GLU A 153 -9.77 0.79 14.13
C GLU A 153 -11.25 1.09 14.16
N ARG A 154 -11.83 1.40 13.01
CA ARG A 154 -13.26 1.66 12.86
C ARG A 154 -13.79 0.94 11.65
N SER A 155 -14.98 0.35 11.79
CA SER A 155 -15.71 -0.27 10.68
C SER A 155 -16.86 0.62 10.26
N ARG A 156 -16.96 0.90 8.97
CA ARG A 156 -18.02 1.72 8.38
C ARG A 156 -18.30 1.30 6.94
N ASN A 157 -19.57 1.08 6.61
CA ASN A 157 -20.01 0.78 5.24
C ASN A 157 -19.25 -0.36 4.56
N GLY A 158 -18.96 -1.44 5.30
CA GLY A 158 -18.22 -2.59 4.77
C GLY A 158 -16.71 -2.40 4.66
N GLU A 159 -16.19 -1.31 5.17
CA GLU A 159 -14.76 -0.99 5.23
C GLU A 159 -14.25 -1.01 6.66
N VAL A 160 -12.97 -1.36 6.83
CA VAL A 160 -12.22 -1.23 8.07
C VAL A 160 -11.15 -0.19 7.88
N HIS A 161 -11.16 0.83 8.74
CA HIS A 161 -10.23 1.96 8.71
C HIS A 161 -9.27 1.85 9.87
N HIS A 162 -7.97 1.76 9.58
CA HIS A 162 -6.91 1.85 10.57
C HIS A 162 -6.25 3.22 10.48
N ARG A 163 -6.20 3.95 11.59
CA ARG A 163 -5.51 5.24 11.69
C ARG A 163 -4.44 5.21 12.75
N PHE A 164 -3.28 5.74 12.42
CA PHE A 164 -2.13 5.84 13.32
C PHE A 164 -1.18 6.94 12.87
N ARG A 165 -0.26 7.32 13.73
CA ARG A 165 0.81 8.26 13.40
C ARG A 165 2.12 7.50 13.26
N SER A 166 2.80 7.66 12.11
CA SER A 166 4.12 7.12 11.94
C SER A 166 5.17 8.05 12.58
N ARG A 167 6.08 7.44 13.33
CA ARG A 167 7.21 8.11 13.95
C ARG A 167 8.45 7.28 13.61
N PRO A 168 9.31 7.78 12.71
CA PRO A 168 10.57 7.11 12.44
C PRO A 168 11.31 6.90 13.76
N ARG A 169 11.80 5.70 14.00
CA ARG A 169 12.67 5.45 15.15
C ARG A 169 13.91 6.28 14.95
N ALA A 170 14.25 7.14 15.92
CA ALA A 170 15.55 7.77 15.94
C ALA A 170 16.59 6.63 15.90
N PHE A 171 17.44 6.63 14.88
CA PHE A 171 18.59 5.72 14.90
C PHE A 171 19.34 5.99 16.20
N PRO A 172 19.73 4.96 16.97
CA PRO A 172 20.64 5.20 18.05
C PRO A 172 21.89 5.86 17.45
N VAL A 173 22.16 7.09 17.89
CA VAL A 173 23.40 7.78 17.54
C VAL A 173 24.52 6.90 18.10
N PRO A 174 25.52 6.48 17.28
CA PRO A 174 26.61 5.65 17.74
C PRO A 174 27.46 6.34 18.82
#